data_bc2203ad15807e1345402865de72ff68
#
_entry.id   bc2203ad15807e1345402865de72ff68
#
_cell.length_a   1.000
_cell.length_b   1.000
_cell.length_c   1.000
_cell.angle_alpha   90.00
_cell.angle_beta   90.00
_cell.angle_gamma   90.00
#
_symmetry.space_group_name_H-M   'P 1'
#
loop_
_entity.id
_entity.type
_entity.pdbx_description
1 polymer ?
#
loop_
_entity_poly.entity_id
_entity_poly.type
_entity_poly.pdbx_seq_one_letter_code
_entity_poly.pdbx_strand_id
1 'polypeptide(L)'
;MKGTRFLKPACWLLCAMMLIGQLTVLASAADGSTGSSTTSSSLADIKEMLNAASYEEYRAKHADAKRATQTVEVDVCGEGAYTVKGDGFKTVEHDGVTGLYTPNTGSVTWTVEVPEDGLYAIRILYYPEEGRTTSIERVLMVNEEVPFSEARSLTLMKNWENQYQKAKVQPGKKETAEQLKAAAVAAGFTDAAVEDGEVVFAAPACMTAAMSAFCDEHLVRYFQLDIKSNELRPVSKQAPKWMTYYLRDSSGSIAENFEFFLKKGENKITLESKNEPMTIGSITLYPLADTITYEQYSQKYAGKPAGQDTVRLEAEFFTAASNITLYPLEDRSNALNSPADVTRTVLNTVGGDKWQTAGQWIELTFSVGSAGMYDIVSRFKQDVLDGISVCRAMYIYSDGLKAGDEGYYDGVPFAEARELMFNYNSSWQVSKLNSGSDKTYEVYLAADTVYTVRLEVTLGAMGEVVSEVSDVLTHINNDYLNIIKLTGASPDKYQDYGFSDTMPDT
;
A
#
# COMPACT_ATOMS: atom_id res chain seq x y z
N MET A 1 3.26 6.61 -41.18
CA MET A 1 3.33 5.18 -40.92
C MET A 1 4.75 4.79 -40.52
N LYS A 2 5.15 4.93 -39.25
CA LYS A 2 6.39 4.43 -38.63
C LYS A 2 6.21 4.42 -37.09
N GLY A 3 5.29 3.62 -36.57
CA GLY A 3 4.98 3.61 -35.12
C GLY A 3 4.84 2.23 -34.46
N THR A 4 5.10 1.13 -35.14
CA THR A 4 4.79 -0.21 -34.61
C THR A 4 6.00 -1.10 -34.33
N ARG A 5 7.21 -0.57 -34.31
CA ARG A 5 8.44 -1.40 -34.15
C ARG A 5 9.03 -1.43 -32.73
N PHE A 6 8.61 -0.58 -31.80
CA PHE A 6 9.19 -0.50 -30.45
C PHE A 6 8.37 -1.19 -29.36
N LEU A 7 7.09 -1.47 -29.55
CA LEU A 7 6.28 -2.18 -28.54
C LEU A 7 6.65 -3.66 -28.37
N LYS A 8 7.15 -4.31 -29.41
CA LYS A 8 7.50 -5.74 -29.35
C LYS A 8 8.64 -6.09 -28.38
N PRO A 9 9.75 -5.32 -28.28
CA PRO A 9 10.83 -5.68 -27.35
C PRO A 9 10.49 -5.44 -25.88
N ALA A 10 9.64 -4.45 -25.53
CA ALA A 10 9.27 -4.18 -24.15
C ALA A 10 8.34 -5.26 -23.58
N CYS A 11 7.40 -5.73 -24.38
CA CYS A 11 6.51 -6.86 -24.01
C CYS A 11 7.32 -8.15 -23.85
N TRP A 12 8.30 -8.40 -24.70
CA TRP A 12 9.20 -9.54 -24.59
C TRP A 12 10.09 -9.47 -23.33
N LEU A 13 10.53 -8.28 -22.93
CA LEU A 13 11.33 -8.09 -21.71
C LEU A 13 10.51 -8.31 -20.44
N LEU A 14 9.27 -7.85 -20.41
CA LEU A 14 8.35 -8.09 -19.28
C LEU A 14 7.98 -9.58 -19.17
N CYS A 15 7.63 -10.22 -20.28
CA CYS A 15 7.39 -11.66 -20.30
C CYS A 15 8.63 -12.48 -19.94
N ALA A 16 9.83 -12.05 -20.37
CA ALA A 16 11.09 -12.70 -20.01
C ALA A 16 11.44 -12.53 -18.52
N MET A 17 11.16 -11.38 -17.89
CA MET A 17 11.37 -11.17 -16.46
C MET A 17 10.39 -11.99 -15.60
N MET A 18 9.13 -12.12 -16.03
CA MET A 18 8.16 -13.00 -15.33
C MET A 18 8.54 -14.48 -15.47
N LEU A 19 8.99 -14.92 -16.63
CA LEU A 19 9.50 -16.28 -16.86
C LEU A 19 10.76 -16.59 -16.04
N ILE A 20 11.70 -15.62 -15.91
CA ILE A 20 12.93 -15.79 -15.13
C ILE A 20 12.59 -15.87 -13.63
N GLY A 21 11.62 -15.10 -13.13
CA GLY A 21 11.18 -15.17 -11.74
C GLY A 21 10.58 -16.55 -11.38
N GLN A 22 9.86 -17.19 -12.28
CA GLN A 22 9.30 -18.52 -12.06
C GLN A 22 10.30 -19.65 -12.29
N LEU A 23 11.24 -19.47 -13.23
CA LEU A 23 12.31 -20.45 -13.50
C LEU A 23 13.37 -20.53 -12.39
N THR A 24 13.62 -19.44 -11.64
CA THR A 24 14.53 -19.48 -10.49
C THR A 24 13.98 -20.33 -9.33
N VAL A 25 12.68 -20.43 -9.16
CA VAL A 25 12.07 -21.34 -8.17
C VAL A 25 12.21 -22.81 -8.60
N LEU A 26 12.16 -23.11 -9.90
CA LEU A 26 12.30 -24.48 -10.43
C LEU A 26 13.77 -24.91 -10.53
N ALA A 27 14.71 -24.00 -10.80
CA ALA A 27 16.14 -24.32 -10.89
C ALA A 27 16.77 -24.61 -9.52
N SER A 28 16.25 -24.00 -8.43
CA SER A 28 16.73 -24.29 -7.07
C SER A 28 16.36 -25.69 -6.54
N ALA A 29 15.42 -26.36 -7.21
CA ALA A 29 15.00 -27.73 -6.85
C ALA A 29 15.89 -28.84 -7.49
N ALA A 30 16.76 -28.48 -8.42
CA ALA A 30 17.58 -29.45 -9.19
C ALA A 30 19.06 -29.53 -8.75
N ASP A 31 19.53 -28.61 -7.92
CA ASP A 31 20.94 -28.60 -7.50
C ASP A 31 21.08 -28.99 -6.02
N GLY A 32 21.42 -30.25 -5.80
CA GLY A 32 21.66 -30.83 -4.49
C GLY A 32 23.01 -30.39 -3.91
N SER A 33 23.09 -29.24 -3.26
CA SER A 33 24.19 -28.89 -2.37
C SER A 33 23.73 -28.16 -1.12
N THR A 34 23.99 -28.81 -0.04
CA THR A 34 24.05 -28.47 1.39
C THR A 34 24.00 -27.00 1.80
N GLY A 35 22.98 -26.66 2.63
CA GLY A 35 23.14 -25.69 3.70
C GLY A 35 22.41 -24.39 3.56
N SER A 36 21.08 -24.40 3.54
CA SER A 36 20.22 -23.34 4.09
C SER A 36 18.82 -23.91 4.24
N SER A 37 18.18 -23.72 5.37
CA SER A 37 16.85 -24.21 5.66
C SER A 37 15.79 -23.41 4.86
N THR A 38 15.73 -23.63 3.57
CA THR A 38 14.56 -23.37 2.75
C THR A 38 13.67 -24.58 2.90
N THR A 39 12.48 -24.41 3.47
CA THR A 39 11.40 -25.38 3.44
C THR A 39 11.21 -25.84 2.00
N SER A 40 11.64 -27.06 1.69
CA SER A 40 11.39 -27.67 0.38
C SER A 40 9.88 -27.87 0.26
N SER A 41 9.21 -27.02 -0.51
CA SER A 41 7.82 -27.27 -0.92
C SER A 41 7.75 -28.65 -1.54
N SER A 42 6.87 -29.50 -1.04
CA SER A 42 6.70 -30.83 -1.63
C SER A 42 6.17 -30.69 -3.06
N LEU A 43 6.42 -31.68 -3.92
CA LEU A 43 5.82 -31.71 -5.27
C LEU A 43 4.27 -31.64 -5.22
N ALA A 44 3.67 -32.06 -4.09
CA ALA A 44 2.24 -31.94 -3.85
C ALA A 44 1.84 -30.48 -3.61
N ASP A 45 2.61 -29.73 -2.82
CA ASP A 45 2.37 -28.30 -2.56
C ASP A 45 2.49 -27.47 -3.85
N ILE A 46 3.50 -27.79 -4.69
CA ILE A 46 3.70 -27.12 -5.99
C ILE A 46 2.50 -27.42 -6.92
N LYS A 47 2.01 -28.65 -6.95
CA LYS A 47 0.82 -29.02 -7.74
C LYS A 47 -0.43 -28.29 -7.26
N GLU A 48 -0.63 -28.20 -5.97
CA GLU A 48 -1.76 -27.50 -5.38
C GLU A 48 -1.69 -25.98 -5.66
N MET A 49 -0.49 -25.38 -5.62
CA MET A 49 -0.27 -23.99 -5.99
C MET A 49 -0.61 -23.71 -7.46
N LEU A 50 -0.23 -24.59 -8.37
CA LEU A 50 -0.45 -24.43 -9.81
C LEU A 50 -1.90 -24.70 -10.25
N ASN A 51 -2.67 -25.43 -9.46
CA ASN A 51 -4.07 -25.75 -9.76
C ASN A 51 -5.08 -24.91 -8.95
N ALA A 52 -4.63 -23.94 -8.16
CA ALA A 52 -5.53 -23.06 -7.43
C ALA A 52 -6.21 -22.09 -8.40
N ALA A 53 -7.53 -22.00 -8.33
CA ALA A 53 -8.31 -21.03 -9.09
C ALA A 53 -7.86 -19.59 -8.77
N SER A 54 -7.93 -18.67 -9.74
CA SER A 54 -7.73 -17.24 -9.49
C SER A 54 -8.93 -16.65 -8.74
N TYR A 55 -8.74 -15.44 -8.18
CA TYR A 55 -9.86 -14.73 -7.54
C TYR A 55 -10.99 -14.44 -8.54
N GLU A 56 -10.67 -14.16 -9.79
CA GLU A 56 -11.66 -13.92 -10.83
C GLU A 56 -12.50 -15.18 -11.11
N GLU A 57 -11.86 -16.34 -11.24
CA GLU A 57 -12.55 -17.62 -11.37
C GLU A 57 -13.41 -17.95 -10.14
N TYR A 58 -12.87 -17.65 -8.92
CA TYR A 58 -13.63 -17.81 -7.69
C TYR A 58 -14.87 -16.89 -7.67
N ARG A 59 -14.74 -15.65 -8.09
CA ARG A 59 -15.87 -14.69 -8.19
C ARG A 59 -16.88 -15.12 -9.24
N ALA A 60 -16.43 -15.60 -10.40
CA ALA A 60 -17.30 -16.13 -11.45
C ALA A 60 -18.12 -17.33 -10.96
N LYS A 61 -17.50 -18.24 -10.19
CA LYS A 61 -18.19 -19.38 -9.56
C LYS A 61 -19.28 -18.95 -8.56
N HIS A 62 -19.12 -17.78 -7.96
CA HIS A 62 -20.05 -17.22 -6.97
C HIS A 62 -20.80 -15.98 -7.49
N ALA A 63 -20.95 -15.82 -8.80
CA ALA A 63 -21.58 -14.66 -9.43
C ALA A 63 -23.04 -14.43 -8.97
N ASP A 64 -23.78 -15.52 -8.70
CA ASP A 64 -25.18 -15.46 -8.22
C ASP A 64 -25.29 -15.25 -6.70
N ALA A 65 -24.18 -15.30 -5.95
CA ALA A 65 -24.18 -15.11 -4.51
C ALA A 65 -24.40 -13.65 -4.17
N LYS A 66 -25.30 -13.38 -3.23
CA LYS A 66 -25.53 -12.03 -2.73
C LYS A 66 -24.50 -11.66 -1.69
N ARG A 67 -24.18 -10.37 -1.59
CA ARG A 67 -23.44 -9.85 -0.45
C ARG A 67 -24.27 -10.02 0.83
N ALA A 68 -23.59 -10.38 1.91
CA ALA A 68 -24.19 -10.41 3.24
C ALA A 68 -24.78 -9.04 3.62
N THR A 69 -25.67 -9.02 4.58
CA THR A 69 -26.30 -7.78 5.09
C THR A 69 -25.83 -7.43 6.49
N GLN A 70 -25.18 -8.37 7.18
CA GLN A 70 -24.76 -8.23 8.57
C GLN A 70 -23.24 -8.33 8.70
N THR A 71 -22.72 -7.56 9.65
CA THR A 71 -21.31 -7.62 10.06
C THR A 71 -21.14 -8.62 11.19
N VAL A 72 -20.07 -9.40 11.17
CA VAL A 72 -19.72 -10.38 12.20
C VAL A 72 -18.32 -10.05 12.73
N GLU A 73 -18.23 -9.80 14.02
CA GLU A 73 -16.94 -9.64 14.71
C GLU A 73 -16.47 -11.00 15.22
N VAL A 74 -15.21 -11.32 14.96
CA VAL A 74 -14.57 -12.55 15.41
C VAL A 74 -13.93 -12.31 16.77
N ASP A 75 -14.25 -13.12 17.75
CA ASP A 75 -13.55 -13.11 19.04
C ASP A 75 -12.13 -13.69 18.83
N VAL A 76 -11.13 -12.81 18.77
CA VAL A 76 -9.75 -13.22 18.45
C VAL A 76 -8.98 -13.75 19.64
N CYS A 77 -9.41 -13.46 20.88
CA CYS A 77 -8.68 -13.77 22.11
C CYS A 77 -9.48 -14.56 23.13
N GLY A 78 -10.79 -14.81 22.93
CA GLY A 78 -11.66 -15.50 23.87
C GLY A 78 -11.21 -16.92 24.18
N GLU A 79 -11.52 -17.38 25.36
CA GLU A 79 -11.21 -18.76 25.78
C GLU A 79 -11.95 -19.76 24.89
N GLY A 80 -11.22 -20.60 24.18
CA GLY A 80 -11.77 -21.58 23.23
C GLY A 80 -12.23 -20.98 21.88
N ALA A 81 -12.07 -19.68 21.65
CA ALA A 81 -12.45 -19.03 20.40
C ALA A 81 -11.54 -19.40 19.23
N TYR A 82 -10.33 -19.86 19.50
CA TYR A 82 -9.34 -20.22 18.49
C TYR A 82 -8.55 -21.47 18.84
N THR A 83 -7.94 -22.08 17.81
CA THR A 83 -6.97 -23.17 17.92
C THR A 83 -5.68 -22.80 17.20
N VAL A 84 -4.54 -23.26 17.69
CA VAL A 84 -3.24 -22.95 17.10
C VAL A 84 -2.49 -24.23 16.71
N LYS A 85 -1.68 -24.12 15.64
CA LYS A 85 -0.65 -25.12 15.28
C LYS A 85 0.71 -24.42 15.31
N GLY A 86 1.63 -24.88 16.15
CA GLY A 86 2.93 -24.26 16.40
C GLY A 86 3.00 -23.58 17.77
N ASP A 87 4.18 -23.07 18.09
CA ASP A 87 4.49 -22.49 19.40
C ASP A 87 4.58 -20.96 19.32
N GLY A 88 4.47 -20.29 20.47
CA GLY A 88 4.72 -18.86 20.60
C GLY A 88 3.49 -17.96 20.48
N PHE A 89 2.31 -18.51 20.21
CA PHE A 89 1.05 -17.76 20.26
C PHE A 89 0.73 -17.36 21.70
N LYS A 90 0.33 -16.12 21.91
CA LYS A 90 0.00 -15.58 23.24
C LYS A 90 -0.87 -14.34 23.12
N THR A 91 -1.68 -14.09 24.11
CA THR A 91 -2.41 -12.81 24.24
C THR A 91 -1.44 -11.73 24.74
N VAL A 92 -1.47 -10.57 24.08
CA VAL A 92 -0.68 -9.38 24.43
C VAL A 92 -1.55 -8.13 24.36
N GLU A 93 -1.08 -7.04 24.98
CA GLU A 93 -1.76 -5.74 24.96
C GLU A 93 -0.81 -4.69 24.38
N HIS A 94 -1.31 -3.87 23.44
CA HIS A 94 -0.65 -2.69 22.91
C HIS A 94 -1.63 -1.53 22.92
N ASP A 95 -1.23 -0.38 23.45
CA ASP A 95 -2.02 0.86 23.49
C ASP A 95 -3.46 0.68 24.03
N GLY A 96 -3.63 -0.22 25.03
CA GLY A 96 -4.92 -0.51 25.65
C GLY A 96 -5.83 -1.47 24.85
N VAL A 97 -5.34 -2.02 23.72
CA VAL A 97 -6.07 -3.03 22.93
C VAL A 97 -5.40 -4.38 23.15
N THR A 98 -6.21 -5.35 23.60
CA THR A 98 -5.77 -6.76 23.74
C THR A 98 -5.89 -7.47 22.39
N GLY A 99 -4.84 -8.21 22.01
CA GLY A 99 -4.79 -8.97 20.76
C GLY A 99 -4.06 -10.29 20.90
N LEU A 100 -4.16 -11.12 19.86
CA LEU A 100 -3.46 -12.38 19.75
C LEU A 100 -2.15 -12.18 18.97
N TYR A 101 -1.02 -12.32 19.66
CA TYR A 101 0.30 -12.35 19.03
C TYR A 101 0.46 -13.63 18.21
N THR A 102 0.83 -13.48 16.94
CA THR A 102 1.12 -14.55 16.00
C THR A 102 2.58 -14.52 15.58
N PRO A 103 3.35 -15.59 15.79
CA PRO A 103 4.79 -15.65 15.47
C PRO A 103 5.03 -15.75 13.96
N ASN A 104 6.30 -15.84 13.55
CA ASN A 104 6.73 -15.95 12.15
C ASN A 104 6.24 -17.22 11.45
N THR A 105 5.93 -18.25 12.21
CA THR A 105 5.52 -19.58 11.71
C THR A 105 4.38 -20.15 12.54
N GLY A 106 3.63 -21.06 11.95
CA GLY A 106 2.47 -21.66 12.58
C GLY A 106 1.16 -21.08 12.04
N SER A 107 0.05 -21.55 12.54
CA SER A 107 -1.27 -21.07 12.11
C SER A 107 -2.24 -20.96 13.28
N VAL A 108 -3.19 -20.08 13.14
CA VAL A 108 -4.32 -19.90 14.06
C VAL A 108 -5.62 -20.02 13.28
N THR A 109 -6.57 -20.74 13.84
CA THR A 109 -7.89 -20.99 13.27
C THR A 109 -8.96 -20.51 14.25
N TRP A 110 -9.85 -19.65 13.80
CA TRP A 110 -11.05 -19.22 14.51
C TRP A 110 -12.28 -19.91 13.95
N THR A 111 -13.19 -20.28 14.81
CA THR A 111 -14.54 -20.74 14.45
C THR A 111 -15.48 -19.55 14.52
N VAL A 112 -16.15 -19.27 13.41
CA VAL A 112 -17.01 -18.08 13.25
C VAL A 112 -18.40 -18.53 12.84
N GLU A 113 -19.43 -18.09 13.57
CA GLU A 113 -20.83 -18.31 13.24
C GLU A 113 -21.30 -17.16 12.37
N VAL A 114 -21.69 -17.41 11.11
CA VAL A 114 -22.27 -16.39 10.25
C VAL A 114 -23.81 -16.55 10.13
N PRO A 115 -24.56 -15.44 10.16
CA PRO A 115 -26.02 -15.49 10.26
C PRO A 115 -26.73 -15.88 8.95
N GLU A 116 -26.09 -15.74 7.82
CA GLU A 116 -26.65 -15.95 6.48
C GLU A 116 -25.62 -16.40 5.47
N ASP A 117 -26.07 -17.09 4.41
CA ASP A 117 -25.24 -17.36 3.23
C ASP A 117 -24.94 -16.06 2.50
N GLY A 118 -23.70 -15.81 2.14
CA GLY A 118 -23.37 -14.59 1.41
C GLY A 118 -21.89 -14.36 1.19
N LEU A 119 -21.59 -13.29 0.46
CA LEU A 119 -20.24 -12.78 0.24
C LEU A 119 -19.90 -11.79 1.34
N TYR A 120 -18.80 -12.07 2.03
CA TYR A 120 -18.26 -11.24 3.11
C TYR A 120 -16.85 -10.76 2.71
N ALA A 121 -16.58 -9.49 2.87
CA ALA A 121 -15.20 -9.00 2.91
C ALA A 121 -14.64 -9.18 4.31
N ILE A 122 -13.32 -9.25 4.43
CA ILE A 122 -12.64 -9.44 5.71
C ILE A 122 -11.67 -8.28 5.92
N ARG A 123 -11.69 -7.70 7.11
CA ARG A 123 -10.66 -6.75 7.57
C ARG A 123 -10.03 -7.26 8.86
N ILE A 124 -8.77 -6.92 9.05
CA ILE A 124 -7.96 -7.31 10.22
C ILE A 124 -7.37 -6.05 10.84
N LEU A 125 -7.66 -5.80 12.11
CA LEU A 125 -6.94 -4.83 12.92
C LEU A 125 -5.67 -5.54 13.42
N TYR A 126 -4.50 -5.04 13.07
CA TYR A 126 -3.23 -5.65 13.44
C TYR A 126 -2.21 -4.64 13.95
N TYR A 127 -1.33 -5.12 14.80
CA TYR A 127 -0.16 -4.38 15.29
C TYR A 127 1.10 -5.06 14.74
N PRO A 128 1.88 -4.40 13.88
CA PRO A 128 3.10 -4.96 13.33
C PRO A 128 4.18 -4.99 14.41
N GLU A 129 4.50 -6.16 14.93
CA GLU A 129 5.53 -6.34 15.94
C GLU A 129 6.91 -5.92 15.43
N GLU A 130 7.80 -5.56 16.34
CA GLU A 130 9.20 -5.31 15.99
C GLU A 130 9.83 -6.57 15.42
N GLY A 131 10.57 -6.42 14.32
CA GLY A 131 11.16 -7.53 13.62
C GLY A 131 12.15 -7.07 12.55
N ARG A 132 12.24 -7.82 11.45
CA ARG A 132 13.09 -7.47 10.31
C ARG A 132 12.47 -6.33 9.50
N THR A 133 13.18 -5.90 8.48
CA THR A 133 12.72 -4.83 7.56
C THR A 133 11.75 -5.30 6.48
N THR A 134 11.37 -6.58 6.49
CA THR A 134 10.45 -7.19 5.53
C THR A 134 8.99 -7.02 5.95
N SER A 135 8.08 -7.14 4.98
CA SER A 135 6.64 -7.14 5.22
C SER A 135 6.18 -8.38 5.97
N ILE A 136 5.01 -8.30 6.56
CA ILE A 136 4.33 -9.42 7.19
C ILE A 136 3.60 -10.21 6.11
N GLU A 137 3.76 -11.53 6.07
CA GLU A 137 3.11 -12.38 5.08
C GLU A 137 2.24 -13.44 5.75
N ARG A 138 1.04 -13.61 5.22
CA ARG A 138 0.03 -14.57 5.71
C ARG A 138 -0.64 -15.32 4.56
N VAL A 139 -1.04 -16.56 4.83
CA VAL A 139 -1.98 -17.32 3.99
C VAL A 139 -3.32 -17.34 4.68
N LEU A 140 -4.39 -17.06 3.94
CA LEU A 140 -5.75 -17.23 4.41
C LEU A 140 -6.32 -18.55 3.91
N MET A 141 -6.94 -19.31 4.83
CA MET A 141 -7.78 -20.44 4.49
C MET A 141 -9.18 -20.20 5.04
N VAL A 142 -10.17 -20.63 4.28
CA VAL A 142 -11.58 -20.64 4.64
C VAL A 142 -12.05 -22.09 4.61
N ASN A 143 -12.57 -22.57 5.73
CA ASN A 143 -13.02 -23.96 5.88
C ASN A 143 -11.93 -24.99 5.48
N GLU A 144 -10.69 -24.73 5.92
CA GLU A 144 -9.49 -25.57 5.73
C GLU A 144 -8.93 -25.56 4.29
N GLU A 145 -9.51 -24.81 3.36
CA GLU A 145 -9.05 -24.67 1.98
C GLU A 145 -8.59 -23.23 1.68
N VAL A 146 -7.59 -23.07 0.81
CA VAL A 146 -7.24 -21.77 0.26
C VAL A 146 -8.26 -21.47 -0.85
N PRO A 147 -9.06 -20.41 -0.73
CA PRO A 147 -10.20 -20.19 -1.64
C PRO A 147 -9.78 -19.85 -3.07
N PHE A 148 -8.64 -19.20 -3.24
CA PHE A 148 -8.06 -18.80 -4.52
C PHE A 148 -6.57 -18.48 -4.36
N SER A 149 -5.83 -18.42 -5.48
CA SER A 149 -4.37 -18.31 -5.49
C SER A 149 -3.83 -17.09 -4.74
N GLU A 150 -4.47 -15.93 -4.86
CA GLU A 150 -4.04 -14.66 -4.23
C GLU A 150 -4.18 -14.69 -2.70
N ALA A 151 -5.07 -15.52 -2.15
CA ALA A 151 -5.19 -15.70 -0.70
C ALA A 151 -3.97 -16.40 -0.07
N ARG A 152 -3.06 -16.95 -0.89
CA ARG A 152 -1.79 -17.56 -0.43
C ARG A 152 -0.72 -16.52 -0.09
N SER A 153 -0.87 -15.26 -0.52
CA SER A 153 0.14 -14.22 -0.34
C SER A 153 -0.48 -12.90 0.07
N LEU A 154 -1.00 -12.85 1.28
CA LEU A 154 -1.46 -11.61 1.89
C LEU A 154 -0.27 -10.87 2.50
N THR A 155 0.02 -9.68 1.99
CA THR A 155 1.13 -8.84 2.44
C THR A 155 0.60 -7.67 3.27
N LEU A 156 0.95 -7.68 4.57
CA LEU A 156 0.60 -6.60 5.48
C LEU A 156 1.84 -5.73 5.71
N MET A 157 1.67 -4.43 5.53
CA MET A 157 2.77 -3.47 5.63
C MET A 157 3.08 -3.12 7.09
N LYS A 158 4.30 -2.67 7.33
CA LYS A 158 4.72 -2.08 8.60
C LYS A 158 4.68 -0.56 8.50
N ASN A 159 4.73 0.11 9.65
CA ASN A 159 4.82 1.55 9.71
C ASN A 159 6.26 1.97 10.01
N TRP A 160 6.82 2.87 9.20
CA TRP A 160 8.16 3.42 9.32
C TRP A 160 8.11 4.93 9.39
N GLU A 161 8.86 5.52 10.30
CA GLU A 161 8.95 6.96 10.50
C GLU A 161 10.41 7.43 10.42
N ASN A 162 10.62 8.55 9.75
CA ASN A 162 11.92 9.17 9.66
C ASN A 162 12.24 9.96 10.93
N GLN A 163 13.45 9.81 11.42
CA GLN A 163 13.95 10.58 12.57
C GLN A 163 14.48 11.92 12.06
N TYR A 164 13.61 12.93 12.02
CA TYR A 164 13.98 14.28 11.63
C TYR A 164 14.72 14.99 12.75
N GLN A 165 15.61 15.92 12.38
CA GLN A 165 16.25 16.83 13.31
C GLN A 165 15.35 18.04 13.57
N LYS A 166 15.62 18.78 14.65
CA LYS A 166 15.01 20.10 14.81
C LYS A 166 15.46 21.02 13.69
N ALA A 167 14.54 21.78 13.13
CA ALA A 167 14.86 22.85 12.21
C ALA A 167 15.73 23.89 12.93
N LYS A 168 16.62 24.55 12.18
CA LYS A 168 17.42 25.67 12.61
C LYS A 168 17.23 26.81 11.62
N VAL A 169 16.58 27.87 12.06
CA VAL A 169 16.22 29.00 11.23
C VAL A 169 16.94 30.24 11.66
N GLN A 170 17.69 30.86 10.76
CA GLN A 170 18.39 32.10 10.99
C GLN A 170 17.43 33.27 10.87
N PRO A 171 17.46 34.25 11.78
CA PRO A 171 16.69 35.47 11.62
C PRO A 171 17.15 36.25 10.40
N GLY A 172 16.21 36.87 9.72
CA GLY A 172 16.47 37.75 8.57
C GLY A 172 17.28 39.01 8.99
N LYS A 173 17.83 39.75 7.99
CA LYS A 173 18.72 40.92 8.24
C LYS A 173 18.12 42.03 9.14
N LYS A 174 16.81 42.11 9.25
CA LYS A 174 16.08 43.13 10.03
C LYS A 174 15.25 42.52 11.16
N GLU A 175 15.46 41.26 11.47
CA GLU A 175 14.68 40.49 12.42
C GLU A 175 15.59 40.00 13.54
N THR A 176 15.10 39.98 14.77
CA THR A 176 15.80 39.35 15.89
C THR A 176 15.35 37.92 16.06
N ALA A 177 16.18 37.08 16.68
CA ALA A 177 15.81 35.70 16.98
C ALA A 177 14.52 35.60 17.82
N GLU A 178 14.29 36.55 18.73
CA GLU A 178 13.05 36.58 19.52
C GLU A 178 11.81 36.94 18.69
N GLN A 179 11.96 37.81 17.69
CA GLN A 179 10.87 38.14 16.76
C GLN A 179 10.53 36.93 15.87
N LEU A 180 11.55 36.28 15.31
CA LEU A 180 11.38 35.06 14.52
C LEU A 180 10.76 33.92 15.36
N LYS A 181 11.20 33.73 16.61
CA LYS A 181 10.58 32.79 17.55
C LYS A 181 9.10 33.10 17.76
N ALA A 182 8.76 34.38 18.00
CA ALA A 182 7.38 34.78 18.19
C ALA A 182 6.53 34.49 16.95
N ALA A 183 7.07 34.69 15.72
CA ALA A 183 6.44 34.35 14.49
C ALA A 183 6.25 32.83 14.34
N ALA A 184 7.26 32.02 14.68
CA ALA A 184 7.17 30.57 14.67
C ALA A 184 6.08 30.04 15.63
N VAL A 185 6.04 30.58 16.86
CA VAL A 185 5.00 30.25 17.86
C VAL A 185 3.61 30.65 17.35
N ALA A 186 3.48 31.85 16.78
CA ALA A 186 2.20 32.29 16.19
C ALA A 186 1.75 31.42 15.01
N ALA A 187 2.68 30.86 14.24
CA ALA A 187 2.41 29.90 13.19
C ALA A 187 2.01 28.51 13.71
N GLY A 188 2.25 28.21 15.00
CA GLY A 188 1.88 26.93 15.62
C GLY A 188 3.05 26.07 16.11
N PHE A 189 4.32 26.48 15.92
CA PHE A 189 5.49 25.76 16.43
C PHE A 189 5.68 26.07 17.91
N THR A 190 4.90 25.42 18.76
CA THR A 190 4.81 25.71 20.20
C THR A 190 6.06 25.36 20.97
N ASP A 191 6.95 24.52 20.44
CA ASP A 191 8.25 24.14 21.01
C ASP A 191 9.41 25.06 20.56
N ALA A 192 9.13 26.11 19.77
CA ALA A 192 10.15 27.01 19.25
C ALA A 192 10.94 27.67 20.36
N ALA A 193 12.27 27.60 20.27
CA ALA A 193 13.22 28.15 21.22
C ALA A 193 14.34 28.91 20.48
N VAL A 194 15.02 29.83 21.18
CA VAL A 194 16.24 30.46 20.65
C VAL A 194 17.46 29.72 21.21
N GLU A 195 18.28 29.18 20.33
CA GLU A 195 19.53 28.49 20.64
C GLU A 195 20.63 29.08 19.74
N ASP A 196 21.72 29.56 20.33
CA ASP A 196 22.88 30.15 19.62
C ASP A 196 22.53 31.25 18.58
N GLY A 197 21.45 31.99 18.82
CA GLY A 197 20.98 33.07 17.92
C GLY A 197 20.12 32.60 16.75
N GLU A 198 19.85 31.31 16.66
CA GLU A 198 18.91 30.67 15.71
C GLU A 198 17.60 30.31 16.40
N VAL A 199 16.52 30.16 15.65
CA VAL A 199 15.26 29.61 16.15
C VAL A 199 15.19 28.13 15.80
N VAL A 200 14.98 27.29 16.82
CA VAL A 200 14.92 25.83 16.67
C VAL A 200 13.55 25.31 17.08
N PHE A 201 13.01 24.37 16.32
CA PHE A 201 11.75 23.67 16.60
C PHE A 201 11.68 22.31 15.89
N ALA A 202 10.87 21.41 16.41
CA ALA A 202 10.70 20.07 15.83
C ALA A 202 9.85 20.10 14.55
N ALA A 203 9.99 19.05 13.72
CA ALA A 203 9.06 18.81 12.62
C ALA A 203 7.65 18.55 13.18
N PRO A 204 6.61 19.20 12.65
CA PRO A 204 5.27 19.05 13.18
C PRO A 204 4.69 17.69 12.79
N ALA A 205 3.95 17.06 13.70
CA ALA A 205 3.20 15.84 13.41
C ALA A 205 2.00 16.10 12.47
N CYS A 206 1.49 17.34 12.45
CA CYS A 206 0.41 17.79 11.59
C CYS A 206 0.74 19.18 11.05
N MET A 207 0.74 19.36 9.73
CA MET A 207 1.01 20.65 9.08
C MET A 207 -0.27 21.46 8.97
N THR A 208 -0.25 22.72 9.47
CA THR A 208 -1.34 23.68 9.26
C THR A 208 -1.00 24.68 8.17
N ALA A 209 -1.99 25.44 7.69
CA ALA A 209 -1.76 26.50 6.71
C ALA A 209 -0.77 27.57 7.21
N ALA A 210 -0.86 27.96 8.47
CA ALA A 210 0.06 28.95 9.07
C ALA A 210 1.49 28.39 9.19
N MET A 211 1.66 27.14 9.63
CA MET A 211 2.97 26.46 9.65
C MET A 211 3.57 26.35 8.25
N SER A 212 2.76 25.94 7.27
CA SER A 212 3.18 25.82 5.89
C SER A 212 3.68 27.14 5.32
N ALA A 213 2.93 28.23 5.52
CA ALA A 213 3.33 29.58 5.10
C ALA A 213 4.66 30.03 5.78
N PHE A 214 4.81 29.78 7.07
CA PHE A 214 6.06 30.06 7.79
C PHE A 214 7.23 29.25 7.23
N CYS A 215 7.03 27.94 6.96
CA CYS A 215 8.06 27.09 6.37
C CYS A 215 8.50 27.55 4.99
N ASP A 216 7.56 27.99 4.16
CA ASP A 216 7.84 28.52 2.81
C ASP A 216 8.63 29.84 2.89
N GLU A 217 8.23 30.78 3.78
CA GLU A 217 8.90 32.07 3.96
C GLU A 217 10.35 31.92 4.45
N HIS A 218 10.58 31.00 5.36
CA HIS A 218 11.88 30.83 6.02
C HIS A 218 12.68 29.63 5.49
N LEU A 219 12.22 28.93 4.45
CA LEU A 219 12.86 27.76 3.84
C LEU A 219 13.26 26.70 4.89
N VAL A 220 12.30 26.35 5.74
CA VAL A 220 12.53 25.45 6.89
C VAL A 220 12.88 24.04 6.43
N ARG A 221 13.93 23.46 7.03
CA ARG A 221 14.41 22.11 6.72
C ARG A 221 14.68 21.35 8.01
N TYR A 222 14.38 20.04 8.02
CA TYR A 222 14.49 19.16 9.20
C TYR A 222 15.56 18.07 9.04
N PHE A 223 16.43 18.18 8.04
CA PHE A 223 17.49 17.21 7.80
C PHE A 223 18.78 17.56 8.55
N GLN A 224 19.50 16.51 8.99
CA GLN A 224 20.84 16.67 9.52
C GLN A 224 21.78 17.12 8.39
N LEU A 225 22.71 18.02 8.71
CA LEU A 225 23.72 18.49 7.77
C LEU A 225 25.07 17.83 8.04
N ASP A 226 25.82 17.55 6.99
CA ASP A 226 27.24 17.18 7.07
C ASP A 226 28.15 18.43 7.24
N ILE A 227 29.46 18.23 7.33
CA ILE A 227 30.46 19.31 7.46
C ILE A 227 30.54 20.23 6.22
N LYS A 228 29.94 19.83 5.09
CA LYS A 228 29.84 20.64 3.86
C LYS A 228 28.45 21.23 3.67
N SER A 229 27.62 21.15 4.68
CA SER A 229 26.20 21.58 4.68
C SER A 229 25.32 20.81 3.66
N ASN A 230 25.69 19.59 3.30
CA ASN A 230 24.82 18.70 2.56
C ASN A 230 23.79 18.11 3.51
N GLU A 231 22.55 18.00 3.07
CA GLU A 231 21.50 17.29 3.81
C GLU A 231 21.78 15.78 3.78
N LEU A 232 21.68 15.16 4.93
CA LEU A 232 21.84 13.73 5.12
C LEU A 232 20.47 13.05 5.19
N ARG A 233 20.37 11.88 4.57
CA ARG A 233 19.19 11.04 4.67
C ARG A 233 18.87 10.75 6.16
N PRO A 234 17.60 10.93 6.59
CA PRO A 234 17.21 10.59 7.96
C PRO A 234 17.28 9.08 8.19
N VAL A 235 17.49 8.69 9.43
CA VAL A 235 17.35 7.30 9.86
C VAL A 235 15.86 7.00 9.95
N SER A 236 15.42 5.94 9.26
CA SER A 236 14.07 5.43 9.38
C SER A 236 14.00 4.36 10.47
N LYS A 237 12.99 4.42 11.32
CA LYS A 237 12.71 3.44 12.38
C LYS A 237 11.32 2.88 12.22
N GLN A 238 11.16 1.61 12.54
CA GLN A 238 9.83 1.04 12.69
C GLN A 238 9.14 1.76 13.86
N ALA A 239 7.92 2.23 13.60
CA ALA A 239 7.05 2.88 14.58
C ALA A 239 5.74 2.09 14.63
N PRO A 240 5.69 0.95 15.34
CA PRO A 240 4.53 0.11 15.37
C PRO A 240 3.31 0.86 15.90
N LYS A 241 2.19 0.72 15.22
CA LYS A 241 0.88 1.25 15.62
C LYS A 241 -0.21 0.31 15.13
N TRP A 242 -1.39 0.39 15.70
CA TRP A 242 -2.55 -0.35 15.20
C TRP A 242 -2.89 0.11 13.78
N MET A 243 -3.03 -0.85 12.88
CA MET A 243 -3.33 -0.65 11.47
C MET A 243 -4.47 -1.57 11.04
N THR A 244 -5.29 -1.10 10.11
CA THR A 244 -6.34 -1.92 9.50
C THR A 244 -5.89 -2.41 8.14
N TYR A 245 -5.96 -3.71 7.91
CA TYR A 245 -5.75 -4.35 6.62
C TYR A 245 -7.07 -4.91 6.10
N TYR A 246 -7.49 -4.41 4.96
CA TYR A 246 -8.59 -4.97 4.19
C TYR A 246 -8.00 -6.03 3.27
N LEU A 247 -8.51 -7.27 3.35
CA LEU A 247 -7.96 -8.36 2.55
C LEU A 247 -8.14 -8.05 1.06
N ARG A 248 -7.03 -7.98 0.36
CA ARG A 248 -6.97 -7.60 -1.05
C ARG A 248 -5.75 -8.21 -1.72
N ASP A 249 -5.71 -8.12 -3.04
CA ASP A 249 -4.56 -8.57 -3.82
C ASP A 249 -3.29 -7.78 -3.48
N SER A 250 -2.24 -8.50 -3.11
CA SER A 250 -0.93 -7.93 -2.78
C SER A 250 -0.10 -7.58 -4.03
N SER A 251 -0.45 -8.12 -5.19
CA SER A 251 0.19 -7.78 -6.47
C SER A 251 -0.30 -6.45 -7.03
N GLY A 252 -1.47 -5.98 -6.56
CA GLY A 252 -2.13 -4.75 -7.03
C GLY A 252 -2.81 -4.89 -8.38
N SER A 253 -2.98 -6.12 -8.89
CA SER A 253 -3.71 -6.39 -10.12
C SER A 253 -5.21 -6.20 -9.95
N ILE A 254 -5.72 -6.51 -8.75
CA ILE A 254 -7.13 -6.39 -8.37
C ILE A 254 -7.26 -5.21 -7.40
N ALA A 255 -8.01 -4.19 -7.81
CA ALA A 255 -8.14 -2.95 -7.03
C ALA A 255 -9.12 -3.08 -5.85
N GLU A 256 -10.10 -3.99 -5.94
CA GLU A 256 -11.12 -4.21 -4.92
C GLU A 256 -10.62 -5.10 -3.80
N ASN A 257 -11.31 -5.02 -2.66
CA ASN A 257 -11.12 -5.96 -1.57
C ASN A 257 -11.71 -7.32 -1.92
N PHE A 258 -11.07 -8.40 -1.46
CA PHE A 258 -11.59 -9.74 -1.65
C PHE A 258 -12.91 -9.97 -0.93
N GLU A 259 -13.81 -10.69 -1.58
CA GLU A 259 -15.05 -11.19 -1.02
C GLU A 259 -15.02 -12.73 -0.97
N PHE A 260 -15.42 -13.28 0.16
CA PHE A 260 -15.41 -14.71 0.46
C PHE A 260 -16.84 -15.20 0.62
N PHE A 261 -17.22 -16.25 -0.07
CA PHE A 261 -18.52 -16.88 0.11
C PHE A 261 -18.51 -17.75 1.36
N LEU A 262 -19.36 -17.42 2.31
CA LEU A 262 -19.55 -18.17 3.54
C LEU A 262 -20.97 -18.69 3.61
N LYS A 263 -21.14 -19.91 4.09
CA LYS A 263 -22.45 -20.51 4.35
C LYS A 263 -22.90 -20.14 5.74
N LYS A 264 -24.21 -19.94 5.91
CA LYS A 264 -24.83 -19.78 7.22
C LYS A 264 -24.40 -20.87 8.20
N GLY A 265 -24.08 -20.45 9.41
CA GLY A 265 -23.62 -21.34 10.47
C GLY A 265 -22.10 -21.26 10.66
N GLU A 266 -21.53 -22.35 11.15
CA GLU A 266 -20.12 -22.44 11.50
C GLU A 266 -19.22 -22.43 10.26
N ASN A 267 -18.24 -21.51 10.27
CA ASN A 267 -17.15 -21.44 9.31
C ASN A 267 -15.83 -21.32 10.05
N LYS A 268 -14.74 -21.77 9.42
CA LYS A 268 -13.38 -21.68 9.95
C LYS A 268 -12.57 -20.68 9.15
N ILE A 269 -11.99 -19.70 9.84
CA ILE A 269 -11.04 -18.75 9.26
C ILE A 269 -9.66 -19.05 9.81
N THR A 270 -8.71 -19.40 8.96
CA THR A 270 -7.34 -19.74 9.36
C THR A 270 -6.36 -18.74 8.76
N LEU A 271 -5.46 -18.22 9.59
CA LEU A 271 -4.29 -17.46 9.14
C LEU A 271 -3.02 -18.26 9.44
N GLU A 272 -2.27 -18.58 8.39
CA GLU A 272 -0.96 -19.21 8.50
C GLU A 272 0.13 -18.15 8.36
N SER A 273 1.05 -18.12 9.31
CA SER A 273 2.21 -17.23 9.31
C SER A 273 3.29 -17.75 8.35
N LYS A 274 3.74 -16.90 7.43
CA LYS A 274 4.87 -17.18 6.52
C LYS A 274 6.09 -16.34 6.84
N ASN A 275 5.89 -15.08 7.26
CA ASN A 275 6.98 -14.16 7.54
C ASN A 275 6.53 -13.09 8.53
N GLU A 276 7.43 -12.69 9.43
CA GLU A 276 7.27 -11.63 10.42
C GLU A 276 6.10 -11.80 11.42
N PRO A 277 6.30 -11.45 12.68
CA PRO A 277 5.26 -11.51 13.70
C PRO A 277 4.30 -10.33 13.60
N MET A 278 3.06 -10.55 14.05
CA MET A 278 2.07 -9.49 14.28
C MET A 278 1.13 -9.86 15.42
N THR A 279 0.52 -8.86 16.03
CA THR A 279 -0.60 -9.03 16.94
C THR A 279 -1.91 -8.70 16.23
N ILE A 280 -2.90 -9.57 16.34
CA ILE A 280 -4.23 -9.39 15.75
C ILE A 280 -5.18 -8.87 16.85
N GLY A 281 -5.70 -7.66 16.70
CA GLY A 281 -6.64 -7.03 17.63
C GLY A 281 -8.09 -7.41 17.36
N SER A 282 -8.47 -7.46 16.08
CA SER A 282 -9.81 -7.92 15.68
C SER A 282 -9.80 -8.46 14.24
N ILE A 283 -10.77 -9.30 13.94
CA ILE A 283 -11.13 -9.73 12.59
C ILE A 283 -12.61 -9.44 12.41
N THR A 284 -12.98 -8.72 11.36
CA THR A 284 -14.36 -8.36 11.07
C THR A 284 -14.73 -8.90 9.69
N LEU A 285 -15.80 -9.67 9.61
CA LEU A 285 -16.45 -10.04 8.36
C LEU A 285 -17.58 -9.05 8.11
N TYR A 286 -17.59 -8.40 6.95
CA TYR A 286 -18.56 -7.32 6.68
C TYR A 286 -19.04 -7.35 5.23
N PRO A 287 -20.27 -6.85 4.95
CA PRO A 287 -20.72 -6.66 3.59
C PRO A 287 -19.92 -5.56 2.91
N LEU A 288 -19.31 -5.86 1.75
CA LEU A 288 -18.59 -4.84 0.99
C LEU A 288 -19.62 -3.87 0.38
N ALA A 289 -19.50 -2.60 0.75
CA ALA A 289 -20.27 -1.54 0.13
C ALA A 289 -19.57 -1.05 -1.15
N ASP A 290 -20.34 -0.72 -2.16
CA ASP A 290 -19.79 -0.09 -3.36
C ASP A 290 -19.26 1.31 -3.02
N THR A 291 -18.06 1.60 -3.48
CA THR A 291 -17.47 2.93 -3.33
C THR A 291 -18.23 3.90 -4.25
N ILE A 292 -18.69 5.03 -3.71
CA ILE A 292 -19.37 6.06 -4.50
C ILE A 292 -18.46 6.60 -5.60
N THR A 293 -19.03 6.93 -6.76
CA THR A 293 -18.30 7.61 -7.82
C THR A 293 -18.01 9.07 -7.44
N TYR A 294 -17.04 9.71 -8.11
CA TYR A 294 -16.78 11.14 -7.90
C TYR A 294 -18.00 12.01 -8.23
N GLU A 295 -18.82 11.60 -9.18
CA GLU A 295 -20.07 12.32 -9.49
C GLU A 295 -21.03 12.30 -8.30
N GLN A 296 -21.26 11.13 -7.70
CA GLN A 296 -22.09 11.00 -6.48
C GLN A 296 -21.47 11.76 -5.30
N TYR A 297 -20.15 11.71 -5.17
CA TYR A 297 -19.41 12.46 -4.17
C TYR A 297 -19.58 13.97 -4.35
N SER A 298 -19.41 14.50 -5.58
CA SER A 298 -19.57 15.93 -5.87
C SER A 298 -21.01 16.40 -5.65
N GLN A 299 -22.00 15.56 -5.93
CA GLN A 299 -23.39 15.85 -5.63
C GLN A 299 -23.66 15.93 -4.11
N LYS A 300 -23.04 15.05 -3.30
CA LYS A 300 -23.14 15.08 -1.83
C LYS A 300 -22.68 16.42 -1.26
N TYR A 301 -21.64 17.00 -1.84
CA TYR A 301 -21.05 18.27 -1.39
C TYR A 301 -21.43 19.48 -2.27
N ALA A 302 -22.46 19.33 -3.13
CA ALA A 302 -22.91 20.42 -3.99
C ALA A 302 -23.32 21.67 -3.18
N GLY A 303 -22.82 22.83 -3.59
CA GLY A 303 -23.09 24.11 -2.93
C GLY A 303 -22.24 24.40 -1.69
N LYS A 304 -21.31 23.52 -1.33
CA LYS A 304 -20.30 23.85 -0.32
C LYS A 304 -19.31 24.89 -0.87
N PRO A 305 -18.84 25.82 -0.01
CA PRO A 305 -17.88 26.83 -0.45
C PRO A 305 -16.52 26.19 -0.80
N ALA A 306 -15.74 26.87 -1.62
CA ALA A 306 -14.32 26.55 -1.76
C ALA A 306 -13.59 26.82 -0.44
N GLY A 307 -12.63 25.96 -0.09
CA GLY A 307 -11.75 26.19 1.03
C GLY A 307 -10.89 27.43 0.85
N GLN A 308 -10.51 28.06 1.95
CA GLN A 308 -9.78 29.34 1.90
C GLN A 308 -8.29 29.17 2.23
N ASP A 309 -7.89 28.01 2.74
CA ASP A 309 -6.52 27.76 3.16
C ASP A 309 -5.70 27.14 2.03
N THR A 310 -4.40 27.34 2.10
CA THR A 310 -3.42 26.59 1.31
C THR A 310 -2.43 25.94 2.26
N VAL A 311 -2.32 24.62 2.19
CA VAL A 311 -1.33 23.86 2.95
C VAL A 311 -0.37 23.21 1.96
N ARG A 312 0.90 23.58 2.03
CA ARG A 312 1.95 22.93 1.24
C ARG A 312 2.61 21.85 2.08
N LEU A 313 2.66 20.66 1.53
CA LEU A 313 3.30 19.49 2.13
C LEU A 313 4.49 19.10 1.27
N GLU A 314 5.69 19.18 1.82
CA GLU A 314 6.87 18.66 1.14
C GLU A 314 6.92 17.14 1.32
N ALA A 315 6.82 16.41 0.21
CA ALA A 315 6.70 14.95 0.24
C ALA A 315 7.92 14.25 0.85
N GLU A 316 9.09 14.87 0.84
CA GLU A 316 10.29 14.38 1.51
C GLU A 316 10.22 14.44 3.04
N PHE A 317 9.24 15.19 3.59
CA PHE A 317 8.94 15.23 5.04
C PHE A 317 7.68 14.42 5.37
N PHE A 318 7.46 13.31 4.67
CA PHE A 318 6.33 12.43 4.96
C PHE A 318 6.33 11.99 6.44
N THR A 319 5.13 11.83 7.01
CA THR A 319 4.95 11.44 8.41
C THR A 319 5.20 9.96 8.64
N ALA A 320 4.82 9.13 7.66
CA ALA A 320 5.00 7.69 7.74
C ALA A 320 5.14 7.05 6.35
N ALA A 321 5.73 5.88 6.29
CA ALA A 321 5.87 5.08 5.08
C ALA A 321 5.68 3.58 5.36
N SER A 322 5.29 2.84 4.34
CA SER A 322 5.09 1.38 4.41
C SER A 322 6.39 0.59 4.47
N ASN A 323 7.49 1.16 4.02
CA ASN A 323 8.74 0.44 3.84
C ASN A 323 9.95 1.36 4.08
N ILE A 324 11.01 0.81 4.66
CA ILE A 324 12.28 1.51 4.91
C ILE A 324 12.99 1.97 3.63
N THR A 325 12.64 1.39 2.47
CA THR A 325 13.21 1.80 1.17
C THR A 325 12.64 3.12 0.68
N LEU A 326 11.52 3.59 1.24
CA LEU A 326 10.95 4.89 0.96
C LEU A 326 11.65 5.95 1.82
N TYR A 327 12.50 6.73 1.21
CA TYR A 327 13.29 7.78 1.87
C TYR A 327 13.48 9.00 0.97
N PRO A 328 13.75 10.17 1.57
CA PRO A 328 14.04 11.38 0.82
C PRO A 328 15.25 11.23 -0.11
N LEU A 329 15.13 11.76 -1.32
CA LEU A 329 16.11 11.72 -2.39
C LEU A 329 16.41 13.14 -2.89
N GLU A 330 17.54 13.30 -3.56
CA GLU A 330 17.92 14.51 -4.27
C GLU A 330 17.56 14.39 -5.76
N ASP A 331 16.90 15.41 -6.32
CA ASP A 331 16.79 15.60 -7.77
C ASP A 331 17.35 16.97 -8.16
N ARG A 332 18.37 16.96 -9.01
CA ARG A 332 19.01 18.15 -9.62
C ARG A 332 18.68 18.30 -11.10
N SER A 333 17.78 17.50 -11.64
CA SER A 333 17.48 17.47 -13.07
C SER A 333 16.88 18.77 -13.61
N ASN A 334 16.33 19.62 -12.72
CA ASN A 334 15.72 20.87 -13.09
C ASN A 334 16.06 21.98 -12.07
N ALA A 335 16.47 23.16 -12.56
CA ALA A 335 16.73 24.33 -11.71
C ALA A 335 15.49 24.90 -11.02
N LEU A 336 14.27 24.48 -11.46
CA LEU A 336 13.00 24.83 -10.84
C LEU A 336 12.60 23.88 -9.70
N ASN A 337 13.43 22.90 -9.36
CA ASN A 337 13.19 22.07 -8.19
C ASN A 337 13.21 22.94 -6.92
N SER A 338 12.34 22.65 -6.00
CA SER A 338 12.24 23.39 -4.73
C SER A 338 12.26 22.40 -3.57
N PRO A 339 13.19 22.59 -2.64
CA PRO A 339 14.35 23.47 -2.74
C PRO A 339 15.40 22.99 -3.75
N ALA A 340 16.22 23.90 -4.26
CA ALA A 340 17.33 23.56 -5.15
C ALA A 340 18.62 24.27 -4.69
N ASP A 341 19.75 23.58 -4.75
CA ASP A 341 21.08 24.13 -4.51
C ASP A 341 22.07 23.51 -5.50
N VAL A 342 22.84 24.35 -6.18
CA VAL A 342 23.81 23.87 -7.18
C VAL A 342 25.11 23.34 -6.55
N THR A 343 25.36 23.67 -5.29
CA THR A 343 26.62 23.38 -4.59
C THR A 343 26.47 22.31 -3.52
N ARG A 344 25.30 22.18 -2.92
CA ARG A 344 25.02 21.29 -1.81
C ARG A 344 23.96 20.26 -2.21
N THR A 345 24.02 19.08 -1.59
CA THR A 345 22.94 18.10 -1.65
C THR A 345 21.74 18.60 -0.84
N VAL A 346 20.59 18.66 -1.49
CA VAL A 346 19.31 19.02 -0.88
C VAL A 346 18.32 17.91 -1.21
N LEU A 347 17.72 17.31 -0.18
CA LEU A 347 16.75 16.24 -0.33
C LEU A 347 15.38 16.85 -0.64
N ASN A 348 14.93 16.80 -1.87
CA ASN A 348 13.77 17.55 -2.38
C ASN A 348 12.72 16.70 -3.10
N THR A 349 12.78 15.38 -2.91
CA THR A 349 11.82 14.45 -3.50
C THR A 349 11.77 13.13 -2.74
N VAL A 350 10.76 12.33 -3.00
CA VAL A 350 10.63 10.94 -2.55
C VAL A 350 10.15 10.07 -3.70
N GLY A 351 10.59 8.82 -3.77
CA GLY A 351 10.10 7.85 -4.75
C GLY A 351 11.15 7.37 -5.73
N GLY A 352 11.00 7.71 -7.01
CA GLY A 352 11.84 7.18 -8.09
C GLY A 352 11.76 5.65 -8.15
N ASP A 353 12.90 4.99 -8.32
CA ASP A 353 13.06 3.53 -8.35
C ASP A 353 12.78 2.85 -6.98
N LYS A 354 12.53 3.60 -5.93
CA LYS A 354 12.25 3.10 -4.58
C LYS A 354 10.76 3.01 -4.25
N TRP A 355 9.90 3.61 -5.06
CA TRP A 355 8.45 3.65 -4.84
C TRP A 355 7.69 3.12 -6.05
N GLN A 356 7.84 1.83 -6.33
CA GLN A 356 7.29 1.16 -7.51
C GLN A 356 6.58 -0.16 -7.22
N THR A 357 6.70 -0.71 -6.01
CA THR A 357 6.05 -1.97 -5.65
C THR A 357 4.61 -1.70 -5.20
N ALA A 358 3.65 -2.46 -5.72
CA ALA A 358 2.25 -2.37 -5.34
C ALA A 358 2.08 -2.46 -3.81
N GLY A 359 1.18 -1.66 -3.27
CA GLY A 359 0.93 -1.55 -1.83
C GLY A 359 1.93 -0.70 -1.06
N GLN A 360 3.05 -0.24 -1.65
CA GLN A 360 3.93 0.74 -1.00
C GLN A 360 3.25 2.10 -0.90
N TRP A 361 3.32 2.73 0.26
CA TRP A 361 2.68 4.03 0.51
C TRP A 361 3.53 4.96 1.35
N ILE A 362 3.24 6.26 1.23
CA ILE A 362 3.64 7.32 2.16
C ILE A 362 2.39 8.02 2.71
N GLU A 363 2.52 8.59 3.91
CA GLU A 363 1.48 9.39 4.57
C GLU A 363 1.95 10.82 4.81
N LEU A 364 1.03 11.75 4.62
CA LEU A 364 1.20 13.17 4.91
C LEU A 364 0.02 13.63 5.78
N THR A 365 0.32 14.29 6.90
CA THR A 365 -0.70 14.70 7.88
C THR A 365 -0.81 16.21 7.94
N PHE A 366 -2.02 16.72 7.83
CA PHE A 366 -2.31 18.15 7.80
C PHE A 366 -3.69 18.49 8.36
N SER A 367 -3.95 19.78 8.59
CA SER A 367 -5.27 20.30 8.89
C SER A 367 -5.51 21.64 8.17
N VAL A 368 -6.77 21.97 7.98
CA VAL A 368 -7.23 23.25 7.42
C VAL A 368 -8.03 24.02 8.47
N GLY A 369 -7.92 25.33 8.51
CA GLY A 369 -8.66 26.19 9.43
C GLY A 369 -10.07 26.55 8.93
N SER A 370 -10.35 26.38 7.63
CA SER A 370 -11.65 26.66 7.02
C SER A 370 -12.24 25.43 6.36
N ALA A 371 -13.52 25.13 6.64
CA ALA A 371 -14.20 24.04 5.98
C ALA A 371 -14.55 24.41 4.51
N GLY A 372 -14.39 23.44 3.58
CA GLY A 372 -14.73 23.69 2.19
C GLY A 372 -14.21 22.63 1.22
N MET A 373 -14.43 22.86 -0.07
CA MET A 373 -13.90 22.05 -1.15
C MET A 373 -12.46 22.47 -1.46
N TYR A 374 -11.54 21.51 -1.51
CA TYR A 374 -10.12 21.73 -1.75
C TYR A 374 -9.64 20.93 -2.93
N ASP A 375 -8.84 21.56 -3.79
CA ASP A 375 -8.02 20.87 -4.77
C ASP A 375 -6.82 20.22 -4.09
N ILE A 376 -6.50 19.00 -4.47
CA ILE A 376 -5.20 18.40 -4.16
C ILE A 376 -4.32 18.50 -5.40
N VAL A 377 -3.23 19.25 -5.27
CA VAL A 377 -2.28 19.51 -6.35
C VAL A 377 -0.99 18.80 -6.02
N SER A 378 -0.48 17.98 -6.92
CA SER A 378 0.81 17.31 -6.77
C SER A 378 1.85 17.87 -7.73
N ARG A 379 3.10 17.98 -7.24
CA ARG A 379 4.28 18.19 -8.06
C ARG A 379 5.00 16.86 -8.18
N PHE A 380 5.12 16.35 -9.39
CA PHE A 380 5.65 15.03 -9.67
C PHE A 380 6.46 14.98 -10.96
N LYS A 381 7.24 13.91 -11.10
CA LYS A 381 7.92 13.53 -12.33
C LYS A 381 7.79 12.03 -12.54
N GLN A 382 7.44 11.61 -13.74
CA GLN A 382 7.47 10.23 -14.19
C GLN A 382 8.24 10.21 -15.52
N ASP A 383 9.50 9.79 -15.50
CA ASP A 383 10.41 9.83 -16.64
C ASP A 383 11.02 8.46 -17.00
N VAL A 384 10.47 7.38 -16.45
CA VAL A 384 11.05 6.03 -16.59
C VAL A 384 10.57 5.34 -17.87
N LEU A 385 9.26 5.42 -18.18
CA LEU A 385 8.65 4.72 -19.32
C LEU A 385 7.78 5.69 -20.12
N ASP A 386 8.26 6.05 -21.32
CA ASP A 386 7.50 6.89 -22.26
C ASP A 386 6.25 6.16 -22.74
N GLY A 387 5.12 6.88 -22.72
CA GLY A 387 3.82 6.37 -23.12
C GLY A 387 3.09 5.53 -22.07
N ILE A 388 3.63 5.40 -20.86
CA ILE A 388 2.99 4.72 -19.74
C ILE A 388 2.75 5.70 -18.60
N SER A 389 1.54 5.69 -18.03
CA SER A 389 1.21 6.38 -16.79
C SER A 389 1.47 5.47 -15.59
N VAL A 390 1.92 6.04 -14.48
CA VAL A 390 1.94 5.35 -13.19
C VAL A 390 0.70 5.72 -12.39
N CYS A 391 0.20 4.79 -11.59
CA CYS A 391 -1.01 4.97 -10.81
C CYS A 391 -0.71 5.01 -9.30
N ARG A 392 -1.52 5.79 -8.58
CA ARG A 392 -1.55 5.82 -7.13
C ARG A 392 -3.00 5.83 -6.66
N ALA A 393 -3.29 5.05 -5.62
CA ALA A 393 -4.53 5.21 -4.88
C ALA A 393 -4.33 6.28 -3.80
N MET A 394 -5.32 7.12 -3.61
CA MET A 394 -5.40 8.08 -2.52
C MET A 394 -6.40 7.60 -1.48
N TYR A 395 -5.91 7.47 -0.26
CA TYR A 395 -6.73 7.25 0.91
C TYR A 395 -6.69 8.52 1.77
N ILE A 396 -7.80 8.85 2.38
CA ILE A 396 -7.91 9.93 3.35
C ILE A 396 -8.44 9.34 4.65
N TYR A 397 -7.84 9.72 5.75
CA TYR A 397 -8.28 9.37 7.09
C TYR A 397 -8.49 10.65 7.88
N SER A 398 -9.61 10.76 8.58
CA SER A 398 -9.92 11.90 9.46
C SER A 398 -9.82 11.47 10.91
N ASP A 399 -9.13 12.26 11.73
CA ASP A 399 -9.04 12.03 13.17
C ASP A 399 -10.13 12.84 13.91
N GLY A 400 -10.75 12.23 14.90
CA GLY A 400 -11.76 12.86 15.74
C GLY A 400 -13.18 12.93 15.15
N LEU A 401 -13.38 12.68 13.85
CA LEU A 401 -14.68 12.56 13.22
C LEU A 401 -15.20 11.11 13.27
N LYS A 402 -16.52 10.94 13.15
CA LYS A 402 -17.19 9.64 13.12
C LYS A 402 -17.93 9.43 11.81
N ALA A 403 -18.22 8.17 11.49
CA ALA A 403 -19.05 7.83 10.34
C ALA A 403 -20.39 8.58 10.39
N GLY A 404 -20.68 9.35 9.33
CA GLY A 404 -21.84 10.23 9.23
C GLY A 404 -21.52 11.71 9.42
N ASP A 405 -20.40 12.05 10.07
CA ASP A 405 -19.97 13.43 10.19
C ASP A 405 -19.53 13.99 8.83
N GLU A 406 -19.71 15.27 8.62
CA GLU A 406 -19.30 15.93 7.40
C GLU A 406 -17.76 16.03 7.34
N GLY A 407 -17.17 15.58 6.23
CA GLY A 407 -15.71 15.49 6.11
C GLY A 407 -15.08 14.25 6.76
N TYR A 408 -15.90 13.28 7.23
CA TYR A 408 -15.39 12.01 7.69
C TYR A 408 -14.85 11.17 6.53
N TYR A 409 -13.64 10.64 6.69
CA TYR A 409 -13.00 9.69 5.80
C TYR A 409 -12.34 8.56 6.60
N ASP A 410 -12.45 7.36 6.07
CA ASP A 410 -11.78 6.14 6.58
C ASP A 410 -11.32 5.29 5.37
N GLY A 411 -10.60 5.91 4.43
CA GLY A 411 -10.10 5.24 3.25
C GLY A 411 -10.27 6.02 1.96
N VAL A 412 -10.67 5.34 0.88
CA VAL A 412 -10.84 5.94 -0.45
C VAL A 412 -12.08 6.84 -0.47
N PRO A 413 -11.95 8.13 -0.81
CA PRO A 413 -13.08 9.07 -0.76
C PRO A 413 -14.13 8.84 -1.87
N PHE A 414 -13.72 8.33 -3.03
CA PHE A 414 -14.55 7.98 -4.18
C PHE A 414 -13.81 6.98 -5.08
N ALA A 415 -14.50 6.28 -5.93
CA ALA A 415 -13.96 5.15 -6.70
C ALA A 415 -12.72 5.53 -7.53
N GLU A 416 -12.78 6.66 -8.23
CA GLU A 416 -11.69 7.12 -9.11
C GLU A 416 -10.41 7.51 -8.35
N ALA A 417 -10.49 7.73 -7.03
CA ALA A 417 -9.31 7.97 -6.22
C ALA A 417 -8.42 6.72 -6.02
N ARG A 418 -8.88 5.54 -6.44
CA ARG A 418 -8.07 4.32 -6.48
C ARG A 418 -7.05 4.32 -7.61
N GLU A 419 -7.27 5.13 -8.66
CA GLU A 419 -6.52 5.10 -9.91
C GLU A 419 -6.11 6.49 -10.38
N LEU A 420 -5.49 7.26 -9.48
CA LEU A 420 -4.93 8.55 -9.85
C LEU A 420 -3.76 8.35 -10.80
N MET A 421 -3.79 9.00 -11.97
CA MET A 421 -2.81 8.81 -13.03
C MET A 421 -1.76 9.92 -13.04
N PHE A 422 -0.50 9.51 -13.18
CA PHE A 422 0.67 10.38 -13.31
C PHE A 422 1.35 10.08 -14.64
N ASN A 423 1.10 10.93 -15.63
CA ASN A 423 1.58 10.73 -16.99
C ASN A 423 3.08 10.94 -17.13
N TYR A 424 3.67 10.25 -18.11
CA TYR A 424 5.07 10.43 -18.47
C TYR A 424 5.39 11.88 -18.86
N ASN A 425 6.46 12.40 -18.29
CA ASN A 425 7.13 13.61 -18.71
C ASN A 425 8.57 13.62 -18.19
N SER A 426 9.52 13.95 -19.04
CA SER A 426 10.93 14.08 -18.66
C SER A 426 11.23 15.26 -17.73
N SER A 427 10.26 16.18 -17.56
CA SER A 427 10.35 17.32 -16.67
C SER A 427 9.34 17.24 -15.54
N TRP A 428 9.62 17.90 -14.43
CA TRP A 428 8.67 18.07 -13.35
C TRP A 428 7.39 18.74 -13.80
N GLN A 429 6.27 18.19 -13.35
CA GLN A 429 4.91 18.65 -13.63
C GLN A 429 4.23 19.10 -12.35
N VAL A 430 3.25 19.97 -12.49
CA VAL A 430 2.29 20.33 -11.42
C VAL A 430 0.90 20.08 -11.97
N SER A 431 0.13 19.23 -11.32
CA SER A 431 -1.22 18.91 -11.75
C SER A 431 -2.16 18.68 -10.57
N LYS A 432 -3.41 19.04 -10.74
CA LYS A 432 -4.49 18.57 -9.89
C LYS A 432 -4.65 17.06 -10.07
N LEU A 433 -5.06 16.37 -9.03
CA LEU A 433 -5.29 14.92 -9.10
C LEU A 433 -6.41 14.60 -10.10
N ASN A 434 -6.18 13.57 -10.92
CA ASN A 434 -7.10 13.07 -11.92
C ASN A 434 -6.85 11.59 -12.20
N SER A 435 -7.77 10.93 -12.88
CA SER A 435 -7.65 9.53 -13.31
C SER A 435 -7.45 9.40 -14.84
N GLY A 436 -6.69 10.32 -15.44
CA GLY A 436 -6.39 10.30 -16.88
C GLY A 436 -7.45 10.97 -17.76
N SER A 437 -8.49 11.56 -17.18
CA SER A 437 -9.47 12.40 -17.84
C SER A 437 -9.16 13.88 -17.62
N ASP A 438 -9.78 14.76 -18.39
CA ASP A 438 -9.70 16.22 -18.15
C ASP A 438 -10.40 16.64 -16.84
N LYS A 439 -11.09 15.73 -16.17
CA LYS A 439 -11.82 15.95 -14.94
C LYS A 439 -10.89 15.86 -13.75
N THR A 440 -10.76 16.95 -13.01
CA THR A 440 -9.99 17.04 -11.77
C THR A 440 -10.88 16.78 -10.56
N TYR A 441 -10.28 16.36 -9.45
CA TYR A 441 -10.98 15.96 -8.24
C TYR A 441 -10.72 16.95 -7.12
N GLU A 442 -11.80 17.35 -6.45
CA GLU A 442 -11.78 18.13 -5.22
C GLU A 442 -12.26 17.26 -4.05
N VAL A 443 -11.77 17.56 -2.85
CA VAL A 443 -12.21 16.90 -1.62
C VAL A 443 -12.75 17.93 -0.63
N TYR A 444 -13.80 17.55 0.10
CA TYR A 444 -14.32 18.37 1.18
C TYR A 444 -13.53 18.10 2.46
N LEU A 445 -13.02 19.15 3.08
CA LEU A 445 -12.32 19.09 4.35
C LEU A 445 -13.06 19.93 5.39
N ALA A 446 -13.27 19.36 6.57
CA ALA A 446 -13.83 20.07 7.73
C ALA A 446 -12.74 20.91 8.41
N ALA A 447 -13.14 22.05 8.99
CA ALA A 447 -12.20 22.90 9.72
C ALA A 447 -11.63 22.21 10.95
N ASP A 448 -10.40 22.53 11.30
CA ASP A 448 -9.69 22.10 12.52
C ASP A 448 -9.64 20.57 12.71
N THR A 449 -9.87 19.83 11.63
CA THR A 449 -9.79 18.36 11.62
C THR A 449 -8.42 17.93 11.11
N VAL A 450 -7.80 16.98 11.79
CA VAL A 450 -6.54 16.37 11.35
C VAL A 450 -6.84 15.33 10.28
N TYR A 451 -6.24 15.51 9.11
CA TYR A 451 -6.33 14.60 7.99
C TYR A 451 -4.98 13.94 7.70
N THR A 452 -4.99 12.65 7.44
CA THR A 452 -3.86 11.94 6.89
C THR A 452 -4.20 11.51 5.46
N VAL A 453 -3.43 11.98 4.50
CA VAL A 453 -3.48 11.51 3.11
C VAL A 453 -2.41 10.47 2.91
N ARG A 454 -2.82 9.29 2.45
CA ARG A 454 -1.93 8.21 2.01
C ARG A 454 -1.98 8.11 0.51
N LEU A 455 -0.81 8.10 -0.11
CA LEU A 455 -0.63 7.77 -1.52
C LEU A 455 0.03 6.41 -1.63
N GLU A 456 -0.65 5.48 -2.29
CA GLU A 456 -0.23 4.08 -2.40
C GLU A 456 -0.06 3.66 -3.86
N VAL A 457 0.98 2.88 -4.15
CA VAL A 457 1.24 2.32 -5.49
C VAL A 457 0.16 1.33 -5.87
N THR A 458 -0.47 1.53 -7.02
CA THR A 458 -1.39 0.59 -7.65
C THR A 458 -1.01 0.41 -9.12
N LEU A 459 -1.52 -0.65 -9.74
CA LEU A 459 -1.35 -0.87 -11.17
C LEU A 459 -2.40 -0.13 -12.00
N GLY A 460 -3.52 0.31 -11.39
CA GLY A 460 -4.64 0.92 -12.10
C GLY A 460 -5.15 0.01 -13.22
N ALA A 461 -5.57 0.59 -14.34
CA ALA A 461 -6.06 -0.17 -15.50
C ALA A 461 -5.05 -1.19 -16.07
N MET A 462 -3.76 -1.07 -15.76
CA MET A 462 -2.77 -2.10 -16.12
C MET A 462 -2.94 -3.38 -15.27
N GLY A 463 -3.59 -3.28 -14.11
CA GLY A 463 -3.84 -4.43 -13.24
C GLY A 463 -4.66 -5.51 -13.92
N GLU A 464 -5.76 -5.14 -14.58
CA GLU A 464 -6.61 -6.09 -15.35
C GLU A 464 -5.80 -6.81 -16.42
N VAL A 465 -5.01 -6.07 -17.21
CA VAL A 465 -4.16 -6.65 -18.27
C VAL A 465 -3.11 -7.61 -17.70
N VAL A 466 -2.50 -7.25 -16.53
CA VAL A 466 -1.51 -8.10 -15.85
C VAL A 466 -2.19 -9.36 -15.32
N SER A 467 -3.38 -9.25 -14.74
CA SER A 467 -4.17 -10.40 -14.26
C SER A 467 -4.49 -11.35 -15.40
N GLU A 468 -5.09 -10.86 -16.49
CA GLU A 468 -5.41 -11.67 -17.69
C GLU A 468 -4.19 -12.41 -18.26
N VAL A 469 -3.05 -11.71 -18.38
CA VAL A 469 -1.80 -12.32 -18.85
C VAL A 469 -1.29 -13.38 -17.88
N SER A 470 -1.37 -13.12 -16.57
CA SER A 470 -0.95 -14.07 -15.53
C SER A 470 -1.80 -15.34 -15.57
N ASP A 471 -3.11 -15.21 -15.72
CA ASP A 471 -4.04 -16.35 -15.82
C ASP A 471 -3.75 -17.21 -17.06
N VAL A 472 -3.59 -16.57 -18.23
CA VAL A 472 -3.20 -17.28 -19.47
C VAL A 472 -1.86 -18.01 -19.30
N LEU A 473 -0.86 -17.39 -18.68
CA LEU A 473 0.43 -18.04 -18.41
C LEU A 473 0.29 -19.22 -17.45
N THR A 474 -0.58 -19.09 -16.45
CA THR A 474 -0.87 -20.17 -15.50
C THR A 474 -1.50 -21.36 -16.21
N HIS A 475 -2.48 -21.15 -17.08
CA HIS A 475 -3.07 -22.20 -17.90
C HIS A 475 -2.04 -22.87 -18.81
N ILE A 476 -1.23 -22.10 -19.54
CA ILE A 476 -0.17 -22.63 -20.40
C ILE A 476 0.82 -23.48 -19.58
N ASN A 477 1.22 -23.02 -18.39
CA ASN A 477 2.13 -23.77 -17.54
C ASN A 477 1.49 -25.09 -17.04
N ASN A 478 0.22 -25.07 -16.70
CA ASN A 478 -0.52 -26.28 -16.30
C ASN A 478 -0.59 -27.30 -17.43
N ASP A 479 -0.91 -26.84 -18.63
CA ASP A 479 -0.94 -27.70 -19.83
C ASP A 479 0.43 -28.29 -20.14
N TYR A 480 1.48 -27.46 -20.06
CA TYR A 480 2.86 -27.92 -20.24
C TYR A 480 3.26 -28.97 -19.19
N LEU A 481 2.89 -28.76 -17.92
CA LEU A 481 3.13 -29.75 -16.86
C LEU A 481 2.34 -31.05 -17.10
N ASN A 482 1.12 -30.96 -17.60
CA ASN A 482 0.34 -32.16 -17.95
C ASN A 482 0.99 -32.91 -19.10
N ILE A 483 1.50 -32.23 -20.11
CA ILE A 483 2.28 -32.83 -21.19
C ILE A 483 3.52 -33.54 -20.64
N ILE A 484 4.32 -32.87 -19.79
CA ILE A 484 5.51 -33.47 -19.17
C ILE A 484 5.19 -34.70 -18.31
N LYS A 485 4.04 -34.71 -17.62
CA LYS A 485 3.61 -35.89 -16.83
C LYS A 485 3.40 -37.12 -17.71
N LEU A 486 2.94 -36.93 -18.95
CA LEU A 486 2.71 -38.01 -19.91
C LEU A 486 4.01 -38.40 -20.66
N THR A 487 4.79 -37.42 -21.06
CA THR A 487 5.95 -37.61 -21.93
C THR A 487 7.27 -37.79 -21.19
N GLY A 488 7.32 -37.36 -19.94
CA GLY A 488 8.59 -37.13 -19.23
C GLY A 488 9.32 -35.86 -19.73
N ALA A 489 10.39 -35.50 -19.07
CA ALA A 489 11.21 -34.30 -19.40
C ALA A 489 11.96 -34.43 -20.75
N SER A 490 12.06 -35.64 -21.29
CA SER A 490 12.74 -35.94 -22.57
C SER A 490 11.87 -36.84 -23.42
N PRO A 491 10.84 -36.30 -24.09
CA PRO A 491 9.88 -37.09 -24.85
C PRO A 491 10.56 -37.85 -25.99
N ASP A 492 10.18 -39.11 -26.18
CA ASP A 492 10.59 -39.92 -27.33
C ASP A 492 9.76 -39.52 -28.57
N LYS A 493 10.43 -39.03 -29.58
CA LYS A 493 9.78 -38.60 -30.84
C LYS A 493 9.12 -39.72 -31.64
N TYR A 494 9.38 -40.98 -31.30
CA TYR A 494 8.79 -42.15 -31.96
C TYR A 494 7.65 -42.80 -31.16
N GLN A 495 7.39 -42.33 -29.92
CA GLN A 495 6.33 -42.82 -29.06
C GLN A 495 5.04 -42.04 -29.34
N ASP A 496 3.93 -42.75 -29.49
CA ASP A 496 2.60 -42.16 -29.44
C ASP A 496 2.17 -42.04 -27.96
N TYR A 497 1.92 -40.83 -27.50
CA TYR A 497 1.49 -40.55 -26.14
C TYR A 497 -0.03 -40.46 -25.98
N GLY A 498 -0.80 -40.62 -27.06
CA GLY A 498 -2.24 -40.59 -27.03
C GLY A 498 -2.83 -39.25 -26.55
N PHE A 499 -2.26 -38.14 -26.95
CA PHE A 499 -2.68 -36.79 -26.48
C PHE A 499 -4.16 -36.54 -26.79
N SER A 500 -4.67 -36.94 -27.93
CA SER A 500 -6.08 -36.77 -28.30
C SER A 500 -7.07 -37.47 -27.34
N ASP A 501 -6.62 -38.51 -26.68
CA ASP A 501 -7.48 -39.34 -25.78
C ASP A 501 -7.27 -38.89 -24.30
N THR A 502 -6.06 -38.42 -23.94
CA THR A 502 -5.67 -38.10 -22.57
C THR A 502 -5.79 -36.60 -22.25
N MET A 503 -5.78 -35.75 -23.28
CA MET A 503 -5.83 -34.29 -23.14
C MET A 503 -6.71 -33.70 -24.29
N PRO A 504 -8.01 -34.04 -24.33
CA PRO A 504 -8.87 -33.62 -25.45
C PRO A 504 -9.11 -32.11 -25.55
N ASP A 505 -8.87 -31.37 -24.45
CA ASP A 505 -9.14 -29.94 -24.34
C ASP A 505 -7.86 -29.08 -24.41
N THR A 506 -6.70 -29.67 -24.75
CA THR A 506 -5.40 -28.96 -24.81
C THR A 506 -5.00 -28.63 -26.24
#